data_ba2e9f7e3c486d393b046bcd9fc5d4a2
#
_entry.id   ba2e9f7e3c486d393b046bcd9fc5d4a2
#
_cell.length_a   1.000
_cell.length_b   1.000
_cell.length_c   1.000
_cell.angle_alpha   90.00
_cell.angle_beta   90.00
_cell.angle_gamma   90.00
#
_symmetry.space_group_name_H-M   'P 1'
#
loop_
_entity.id
_entity.type
_entity.pdbx_description
1 polymer ?
#
loop_
_entity_poly.entity_id
_entity_poly.type
_entity_poly.pdbx_seq_one_letter_code
_entity_poly.pdbx_strand_id
1 'polypeptide(L)' 'MEYERIRNLREDKDWSQEYVAKILCISQRCYSHYENGERGLPTDILVKLADIYNTSTDYILNRTDNSKPVAKQKSLQK' A
#
# COMPACT_ATOMS: atom_id res chain seq x y z
N MET A 1 -8.91 11.94 -1.06
CA MET A 1 -8.09 11.57 0.09
C MET A 1 -6.72 11.12 -0.36
N GLU A 2 -5.69 11.65 0.26
CA GLU A 2 -4.34 11.23 -0.06
C GLU A 2 -3.95 10.00 0.71
N TYR A 3 -3.17 9.15 0.08
CA TYR A 3 -2.66 7.96 0.74
C TYR A 3 -1.19 8.20 1.09
N GLU A 4 -0.99 9.14 2.00
CA GLU A 4 0.33 9.59 2.39
C GLU A 4 1.21 8.44 2.88
N ARG A 5 0.62 7.45 3.52
CA ARG A 5 1.39 6.35 4.07
C ARG A 5 2.02 5.47 3.01
N ILE A 6 1.40 5.33 1.83
CA ILE A 6 2.05 4.54 0.79
C ILE A 6 3.29 5.25 0.25
N ARG A 7 3.27 6.58 0.19
CA ARG A 7 4.47 7.32 -0.17
C ARG A 7 5.55 7.12 0.89
N ASN A 8 5.18 7.25 2.16
CA ASN A 8 6.14 7.12 3.25
C ASN A 8 6.76 5.72 3.27
N LEU A 9 5.95 4.69 3.07
CA LEU A 9 6.44 3.32 3.02
C LEU A 9 7.40 3.11 1.86
N ARG A 10 7.08 3.71 0.70
CA ARG A 10 7.94 3.61 -0.47
C ARG A 10 9.27 4.29 -0.23
N GLU A 11 9.23 5.49 0.34
CA GLU A 11 10.45 6.26 0.60
C GLU A 11 11.32 5.58 1.65
N ASP A 12 10.72 4.94 2.62
CA ASP A 12 11.47 4.20 3.64
C ASP A 12 12.29 3.07 3.03
N LYS A 13 11.84 2.52 1.89
CA LYS A 13 12.56 1.45 1.21
C LYS A 13 13.47 1.98 0.11
N ASP A 14 13.49 3.28 -0.09
CA ASP A 14 14.26 3.91 -1.18
C ASP A 14 13.82 3.42 -2.56
N TRP A 15 12.54 3.10 -2.69
CA TRP A 15 11.99 2.65 -3.97
C TRP A 15 11.46 3.85 -4.75
N SER A 16 11.61 3.80 -6.07
CA SER A 16 11.01 4.82 -6.94
C SER A 16 9.55 4.47 -7.21
N GLN A 17 8.78 5.46 -7.66
CA GLN A 17 7.42 5.21 -8.10
C GLN A 17 7.38 4.22 -9.26
N GLU A 18 8.36 4.34 -10.16
CA GLU A 18 8.44 3.45 -11.31
C GLU A 18 8.63 2.00 -10.87
N TYR A 19 9.48 1.79 -9.88
CA TYR A 19 9.76 0.45 -9.38
C TYR A 19 8.51 -0.18 -8.78
N VAL A 20 7.79 0.56 -7.95
CA VAL A 20 6.58 0.04 -7.33
C VAL A 20 5.49 -0.21 -8.36
N ALA A 21 5.34 0.69 -9.32
CA ALA A 21 4.36 0.51 -10.38
C ALA A 21 4.65 -0.77 -11.16
N LYS A 22 5.93 -1.05 -11.40
CA LYS A 22 6.33 -2.27 -12.09
C LYS A 22 5.95 -3.51 -11.31
N ILE A 23 6.18 -3.50 -10.00
CA ILE A 23 5.78 -4.62 -9.14
C ILE A 23 4.27 -4.83 -9.21
N LEU A 24 3.52 -3.74 -9.25
CA LEU A 24 2.06 -3.80 -9.27
C LEU A 24 1.49 -4.06 -10.66
N CYS A 25 2.34 -4.09 -11.68
CA CYS A 25 1.94 -4.28 -13.08
C CYS A 25 1.02 -3.17 -13.57
N ILE A 26 1.31 -1.93 -13.16
CA ILE A 26 0.56 -0.76 -13.61
C ILE A 26 1.57 0.29 -14.09
N SER A 27 1.07 1.34 -14.73
CA SER A 27 1.95 2.41 -15.19
C SER A 27 2.36 3.28 -14.01
N GLN A 28 3.52 3.93 -14.14
CA GLN A 28 3.98 4.85 -13.12
C GLN A 28 2.97 5.99 -12.93
N ARG A 29 2.37 6.45 -14.00
CA ARG A 29 1.37 7.52 -13.94
C ARG A 29 0.17 7.09 -13.09
N CYS A 30 -0.27 5.86 -13.30
CA CYS A 30 -1.40 5.34 -12.53
C CYS A 30 -1.05 5.26 -11.05
N TYR A 31 0.14 4.75 -10.74
CA TYR A 31 0.57 4.66 -9.35
C TYR A 31 0.69 6.06 -8.72
N SER A 32 1.23 7.03 -9.48
CA SER A 32 1.36 8.39 -8.99
C SER A 32 0.01 8.98 -8.60
N HIS A 33 -1.02 8.70 -9.40
CA HIS A 33 -2.36 9.17 -9.08
C HIS A 33 -2.86 8.59 -7.77
N TYR A 34 -2.50 7.35 -7.47
CA TYR A 34 -2.88 6.74 -6.20
C TYR A 34 -2.18 7.44 -5.01
N GLU A 35 -0.87 7.71 -5.14
CA GLU A 35 -0.16 8.39 -4.06
C GLU A 35 -0.69 9.78 -3.81
N ASN A 36 -1.08 10.48 -4.88
CA ASN A 36 -1.55 11.85 -4.76
C ASN A 36 -3.01 11.94 -4.34
N GLY A 37 -3.70 10.83 -4.24
CA GLY A 37 -5.11 10.82 -3.86
C GLY A 37 -6.04 11.23 -4.97
N GLU A 38 -5.55 11.26 -6.22
CA GLU A 38 -6.38 11.64 -7.36
C GLU A 38 -7.32 10.52 -7.78
N ARG A 39 -7.04 9.30 -7.35
CA ARG A 39 -7.88 8.13 -7.61
C ARG A 39 -7.97 7.31 -6.35
N GLY A 40 -9.13 6.69 -6.14
CA GLY A 40 -9.27 5.74 -5.06
C GLY A 40 -8.46 4.48 -5.34
N LEU A 41 -7.97 3.85 -4.30
CA LEU A 41 -7.21 2.61 -4.45
C LEU A 41 -8.16 1.45 -4.67
N PRO A 42 -8.02 0.71 -5.79
CA PRO A 42 -8.79 -0.54 -5.93
C PRO A 42 -8.36 -1.53 -4.86
N THR A 43 -9.28 -2.40 -4.48
CA THR A 43 -9.03 -3.36 -3.42
C THR A 43 -7.83 -4.24 -3.72
N ASP A 44 -7.69 -4.72 -4.93
CA ASP A 44 -6.58 -5.59 -5.29
C ASP A 44 -5.24 -4.87 -5.20
N ILE A 45 -5.20 -3.59 -5.60
CA ILE A 45 -3.97 -2.81 -5.49
C ILE A 45 -3.65 -2.53 -4.01
N LEU A 46 -4.68 -2.25 -3.22
CA LEU A 46 -4.49 -2.01 -1.80
C LEU A 46 -3.89 -3.24 -1.10
N VAL A 47 -4.39 -4.42 -1.41
CA VAL A 47 -3.88 -5.65 -0.84
C VAL A 47 -2.44 -5.89 -1.26
N LYS A 48 -2.13 -5.67 -2.55
CA LYS A 48 -0.76 -5.84 -3.04
C LYS A 48 0.21 -4.88 -2.37
N LEU A 49 -0.22 -3.63 -2.17
CA LEU A 49 0.63 -2.66 -1.49
C LEU A 49 0.91 -3.09 -0.06
N ALA A 50 -0.10 -3.60 0.63
CA ALA A 50 0.10 -4.10 1.99
C ALA A 50 1.11 -5.25 2.00
N ASP A 51 1.03 -6.12 1.00
CA ASP A 51 1.94 -7.26 0.91
C ASP A 51 3.38 -6.83 0.63
N ILE A 52 3.59 -5.94 -0.33
CA ILE A 52 4.96 -5.57 -0.71
C ILE A 52 5.62 -4.72 0.36
N TYR A 53 4.84 -3.97 1.13
CA TYR A 53 5.38 -3.16 2.21
C TYR A 53 5.32 -3.87 3.55
N ASN A 54 4.81 -5.10 3.57
CA ASN A 54 4.72 -5.92 4.78
C ASN A 54 3.99 -5.17 5.89
N THR A 55 2.80 -4.67 5.56
CA THR A 55 1.96 -3.94 6.49
C THR A 55 0.51 -4.37 6.29
N SER A 56 -0.41 -3.71 6.96
CA SER A 56 -1.82 -4.03 6.83
C SER A 56 -2.53 -3.00 5.95
N THR A 57 -3.65 -3.40 5.36
CA THR A 57 -4.48 -2.46 4.62
C THR A 57 -5.04 -1.38 5.54
N ASP A 58 -5.29 -1.73 6.81
CA ASP A 58 -5.77 -0.74 7.78
C ASP A 58 -4.75 0.36 8.01
N TYR A 59 -3.47 0.01 8.06
CA TYR A 59 -2.43 1.02 8.22
C TYR A 59 -2.41 1.97 7.02
N ILE A 60 -2.51 1.42 5.82
CA ILE A 60 -2.51 2.23 4.59
C ILE A 60 -3.70 3.17 4.57
N LEU A 61 -4.84 2.72 5.09
CA LEU A 61 -6.07 3.51 5.11
C LEU A 61 -6.18 4.43 6.32
N ASN A 62 -5.13 4.51 7.13
CA ASN A 62 -5.13 5.33 8.34
C ASN A 62 -6.14 4.87 9.39
N ARG A 63 -6.46 3.59 9.41
CA ARG A 63 -7.39 3.04 10.40
C ARG A 63 -6.69 2.52 11.64
N THR A 64 -5.37 2.39 11.58
CA THR A 64 -4.57 1.99 12.73
C THR A 64 -3.19 2.63 12.58
N ASP A 65 -2.51 2.85 13.69
CA ASP A 65 -1.14 3.34 13.67
C ASP A 65 -0.13 2.21 13.73
N ASN A 66 -0.59 0.96 13.81
CA ASN A 66 0.30 -0.19 13.85
C ASN A 66 0.67 -0.59 12.42
N SER A 67 1.95 -0.39 12.07
CA SER A 67 2.42 -0.67 10.72
C SER A 67 2.72 -2.14 10.48
N LYS A 68 2.61 -2.97 11.48
CA LYS A 68 2.88 -4.39 11.32
C LYS A 68 1.72 -5.07 10.64
N PRO A 69 1.99 -6.14 9.86
CA PRO A 69 0.90 -6.85 9.22
C PRO A 69 0.00 -7.53 10.25
N VAL A 70 -1.24 -7.69 9.87
CA VAL A 70 -2.19 -8.41 10.71
C VAL A 70 -1.78 -9.87 10.78
N ALA A 71 -1.87 -10.45 11.97
CA ALA A 71 -1.54 -11.85 12.13
C ALA A 71 -2.54 -12.69 11.35
N LYS A 72 -2.01 -13.51 10.51
CA LYS A 72 -2.86 -14.23 9.63
C LYS A 72 -3.52 -15.36 10.21
N GLN A 73 -3.15 -15.74 10.92
CA GLN A 73 -3.77 -16.69 11.35
C GLN A 73 -4.57 -16.59 12.33
N LYS A 74 -4.70 -16.05 12.60
CA LYS A 74 -5.52 -15.96 13.48
C LYS A 74 -6.63 -16.34 13.13
N SER A 75 -6.30 -16.55 12.43
CA SER A 75 -6.86 -16.79 12.09
C SER A 75 -7.64 -17.39 12.03
N LEU A 76 -7.87 -17.30 11.83
CA LEU A 76 -8.53 -17.64 11.74
C LEU A 76 -9.05 -18.49 11.99
N GLN A 77 -8.91 -18.50 12.00
CA GLN A 77 -9.39 -19.01 12.28
C GLN A 77 -9.86 -19.66 12.63
N LYS A 78 -10.00 -19.83 12.55
CA LYS A 78 -10.43 -20.23 13.01
C LYS A 78 -10.73 -20.53 13.32
#